data_6617a641a409f9dc483d1ed2c37d8420
#
_entry.id   6617a641a409f9dc483d1ed2c37d8420
#
_cell.length_a   1.000
_cell.length_b   1.000
_cell.length_c   1.000
_cell.angle_alpha   90.00
_cell.angle_beta   90.00
_cell.angle_gamma   90.00
#
_symmetry.space_group_name_H-M   'P 1'
#
loop_
_entity.id
_entity.type
_entity.pdbx_description
1 polymer ?
#
loop_
_entity_poly.entity_id
_entity_poly.type
_entity_poly.pdbx_seq_one_letter_code
_entity_poly.pdbx_strand_id
1 'polypeptide(L)'
;AGTDATALAAALVKVGLEEEAIHPAKVTGPLVVGKVLTRVEETASNGKTVNYCRVDVGEYNDAPGTGKEPSDLPSRGIICGAHNFEAGDLVVVSLPGAVLPGDFAIAARKTYGHISDGMICSARELGLGTDHDGIIVLPRVYPDREIPAPGSDLLAFLGLGEEILEINVTPDRGYCFSMRGVAREFSHSTGAAFTDPGLPGNLVASVPEATADGFRVEVRDEAPINGNVGCDRFVTRIVRGVDPTAPTPRWMVERLEAAGMRSLSLAIDVTNYVML
;
A
#
# COMPACT_ATOMS: atom_id res chain seq x y z
N ALA A 1 -9.55 14.36 -10.56
CA ALA A 1 -8.68 13.67 -11.53
C ALA A 1 -7.31 13.64 -10.89
N GLY A 2 -6.73 12.44 -10.75
CA GLY A 2 -5.36 12.29 -10.26
C GLY A 2 -4.39 12.90 -11.24
N THR A 3 -3.31 13.50 -10.73
CA THR A 3 -2.16 13.94 -11.51
C THR A 3 -1.21 12.74 -11.59
N ASP A 4 -0.77 12.34 -12.78
CA ASP A 4 0.24 11.29 -12.93
C ASP A 4 1.63 11.81 -12.53
N ALA A 5 2.58 10.91 -12.30
CA ALA A 5 3.94 11.27 -11.85
C ALA A 5 4.65 12.18 -12.85
N THR A 6 4.45 12.00 -14.15
CA THR A 6 5.05 12.83 -15.20
C THR A 6 4.54 14.27 -15.15
N ALA A 7 3.23 14.46 -15.01
CA ALA A 7 2.64 15.80 -14.88
C ALA A 7 3.04 16.48 -13.58
N LEU A 8 3.18 15.69 -12.48
CA LEU A 8 3.69 16.19 -11.20
C LEU A 8 5.14 16.64 -11.32
N ALA A 9 6.02 15.85 -11.93
CA ALA A 9 7.41 16.20 -12.20
C ALA A 9 7.51 17.48 -13.04
N ALA A 10 6.74 17.59 -14.12
CA ALA A 10 6.69 18.79 -14.96
C ALA A 10 6.20 20.05 -14.23
N ALA A 11 5.40 19.90 -13.18
CA ALA A 11 5.00 21.00 -12.32
C ALA A 11 6.10 21.39 -11.33
N LEU A 12 6.73 20.40 -10.68
CA LEU A 12 7.72 20.63 -9.62
C LEU A 12 9.05 21.20 -10.14
N VAL A 13 9.48 20.80 -11.35
CA VAL A 13 10.70 21.34 -11.95
C VAL A 13 10.65 22.86 -12.16
N LYS A 14 9.47 23.44 -12.38
CA LYS A 14 9.29 24.90 -12.53
C LYS A 14 9.63 25.69 -11.27
N VAL A 15 9.59 25.04 -10.12
CA VAL A 15 9.95 25.62 -8.82
C VAL A 15 11.27 25.05 -8.29
N GLY A 16 12.06 24.37 -9.13
CA GLY A 16 13.41 23.90 -8.84
C GLY A 16 13.47 22.60 -8.04
N LEU A 17 12.43 21.77 -8.09
CA LEU A 17 12.43 20.39 -7.61
C LEU A 17 12.50 19.47 -8.82
N GLU A 18 13.71 19.00 -9.12
CA GLU A 18 13.98 18.18 -10.30
C GLU A 18 13.62 16.71 -10.04
N GLU A 19 13.13 16.04 -11.10
CA GLU A 19 12.91 14.60 -11.08
C GLU A 19 14.25 13.88 -11.02
N GLU A 20 14.40 12.96 -10.06
CA GLU A 20 15.50 12.00 -10.00
C GLU A 20 15.08 10.70 -10.70
N ALA A 21 13.88 10.19 -10.38
CA ALA A 21 13.31 9.01 -11.00
C ALA A 21 11.77 8.99 -10.88
N ILE A 22 11.13 8.29 -11.82
CA ILE A 22 9.73 7.85 -11.69
C ILE A 22 9.72 6.33 -11.55
N HIS A 23 9.28 5.85 -10.39
CA HIS A 23 9.11 4.43 -10.14
C HIS A 23 7.70 4.03 -10.58
N PRO A 24 7.55 3.09 -11.52
CA PRO A 24 6.24 2.66 -12.00
C PRO A 24 5.46 1.93 -10.91
N ALA A 25 4.15 1.81 -11.11
CA ALA A 25 3.30 0.99 -10.28
C ALA A 25 3.85 -0.44 -10.15
N LYS A 26 3.80 -1.00 -8.94
CA LYS A 26 4.33 -2.36 -8.66
C LYS A 26 3.58 -3.44 -9.43
N VAL A 27 2.29 -3.22 -9.67
CA VAL A 27 1.40 -4.14 -10.39
C VAL A 27 0.60 -3.35 -11.40
N THR A 28 0.45 -3.90 -12.60
CA THR A 28 -0.39 -3.33 -13.66
C THR A 28 -1.36 -4.36 -14.22
N GLY A 29 -2.43 -3.92 -14.88
CA GLY A 29 -3.46 -4.79 -15.43
C GLY A 29 -4.45 -5.30 -14.39
N PRO A 30 -5.28 -6.31 -14.73
CA PRO A 30 -6.41 -6.71 -13.90
C PRO A 30 -5.98 -7.49 -12.66
N LEU A 31 -6.05 -6.84 -11.50
CA LEU A 31 -5.92 -7.42 -10.17
C LEU A 31 -7.25 -7.22 -9.43
N VAL A 32 -7.97 -8.31 -9.16
CA VAL A 32 -9.38 -8.22 -8.73
C VAL A 32 -9.69 -9.06 -7.50
N VAL A 33 -10.82 -8.76 -6.84
CA VAL A 33 -11.39 -9.64 -5.81
C VAL A 33 -11.92 -10.90 -6.48
N GLY A 34 -11.48 -12.05 -5.99
CA GLY A 34 -12.06 -13.36 -6.35
C GLY A 34 -12.78 -13.99 -5.16
N LYS A 35 -13.96 -14.58 -5.38
CA LYS A 35 -14.61 -15.45 -4.41
C LYS A 35 -14.40 -16.89 -4.80
N VAL A 36 -13.78 -17.66 -3.93
CA VAL A 36 -13.59 -19.10 -4.14
C VAL A 36 -14.94 -19.81 -4.07
N LEU A 37 -15.43 -20.34 -5.18
CA LEU A 37 -16.69 -21.11 -5.22
C LEU A 37 -16.46 -22.57 -4.84
N THR A 38 -15.41 -23.18 -5.41
CA THR A 38 -15.00 -24.54 -5.11
C THR A 38 -13.50 -24.65 -4.98
N ARG A 39 -13.05 -25.58 -4.16
CA ARG A 39 -11.64 -25.96 -3.99
C ARG A 39 -11.57 -27.48 -3.98
N VAL A 40 -10.93 -28.06 -4.97
CA VAL A 40 -10.74 -29.52 -5.10
C VAL A 40 -9.25 -29.80 -5.02
N GLU A 41 -8.85 -30.56 -4.02
CA GLU A 41 -7.47 -30.98 -3.86
C GLU A 41 -7.17 -32.15 -4.80
N GLU A 42 -6.10 -32.05 -5.57
CA GLU A 42 -5.67 -33.05 -6.54
C GLU A 42 -4.19 -33.36 -6.36
N THR A 43 -3.82 -34.62 -6.47
CA THR A 43 -2.41 -35.02 -6.51
C THR A 43 -1.96 -35.10 -7.95
N ALA A 44 -1.02 -34.27 -8.32
CA ALA A 44 -0.45 -34.24 -9.65
C ALA A 44 0.44 -35.47 -9.91
N SER A 45 0.73 -35.78 -11.17
CA SER A 45 1.56 -36.91 -11.59
C SER A 45 2.99 -36.90 -11.03
N ASN A 46 3.48 -35.71 -10.60
CA ASN A 46 4.78 -35.53 -9.95
C ASN A 46 4.72 -35.64 -8.41
N GLY A 47 3.58 -36.06 -7.85
CA GLY A 47 3.37 -36.22 -6.41
C GLY A 47 3.08 -34.91 -5.64
N LYS A 48 3.02 -33.74 -6.32
CA LYS A 48 2.62 -32.49 -5.67
C LYS A 48 1.11 -32.41 -5.51
N THR A 49 0.67 -31.98 -4.34
CA THR A 49 -0.71 -31.64 -4.07
C THR A 49 -0.99 -30.20 -4.49
N VAL A 50 -2.04 -30.00 -5.29
CA VAL A 50 -2.49 -28.70 -5.79
C VAL A 50 -4.01 -28.61 -5.65
N ASN A 51 -4.54 -27.39 -5.60
CA ASN A 51 -5.96 -27.14 -5.56
C ASN A 51 -6.43 -26.63 -6.92
N TYR A 52 -7.38 -27.30 -7.53
CA TYR A 52 -8.16 -26.75 -8.63
C TYR A 52 -9.37 -26.00 -8.07
N CYS A 53 -9.41 -24.71 -8.34
CA CYS A 53 -10.42 -23.79 -7.81
C CYS A 53 -11.30 -23.26 -8.93
N ARG A 54 -12.61 -23.15 -8.67
CA ARG A 54 -13.49 -22.26 -9.44
C ARG A 54 -13.64 -20.99 -8.64
N VAL A 55 -13.34 -19.86 -9.28
CA VAL A 55 -13.29 -18.55 -8.63
C VAL A 55 -14.20 -17.59 -9.38
N ASP A 56 -15.16 -17.00 -8.68
CA ASP A 56 -15.98 -15.90 -9.18
C ASP A 56 -15.17 -14.61 -9.16
N VAL A 57 -14.95 -14.04 -10.32
CA VAL A 57 -14.22 -12.78 -10.56
C VAL A 57 -15.12 -11.73 -11.23
N GLY A 58 -16.43 -11.79 -10.95
CA GLY A 58 -17.42 -10.80 -11.39
C GLY A 58 -17.54 -10.73 -12.93
N GLU A 59 -17.40 -9.56 -13.49
CA GLU A 59 -17.50 -9.32 -14.93
C GLU A 59 -16.42 -10.03 -15.76
N TYR A 60 -15.34 -10.47 -15.13
CA TYR A 60 -14.25 -11.21 -15.78
C TYR A 60 -14.50 -12.73 -15.84
N ASN A 61 -15.64 -13.21 -15.35
CA ASN A 61 -15.98 -14.62 -15.42
C ASN A 61 -16.15 -15.09 -16.88
N ASP A 62 -15.81 -16.36 -17.11
CA ASP A 62 -16.20 -17.03 -18.36
C ASP A 62 -17.72 -17.14 -18.46
N ALA A 63 -18.22 -17.13 -19.70
CA ALA A 63 -19.63 -17.38 -19.93
C ALA A 63 -20.05 -18.77 -19.40
N PRO A 64 -21.29 -18.94 -18.91
CA PRO A 64 -21.78 -20.24 -18.50
C PRO A 64 -21.60 -21.29 -19.61
N GLY A 65 -21.14 -22.49 -19.24
CA GLY A 65 -20.91 -23.58 -20.18
C GLY A 65 -19.57 -23.57 -20.90
N THR A 66 -18.66 -22.62 -20.60
CA THR A 66 -17.28 -22.62 -21.13
C THR A 66 -16.34 -23.54 -20.33
N GLY A 67 -16.77 -24.02 -19.16
CA GLY A 67 -16.07 -25.04 -18.38
C GLY A 67 -16.19 -26.43 -18.98
N LYS A 68 -15.65 -27.45 -18.30
CA LYS A 68 -15.76 -28.86 -18.72
C LYS A 68 -17.18 -29.42 -18.55
N GLU A 69 -17.97 -28.83 -17.66
CA GLU A 69 -19.33 -29.24 -17.32
C GLU A 69 -20.32 -28.15 -17.73
N PRO A 70 -21.43 -28.46 -18.37
CA PRO A 70 -22.46 -27.49 -18.77
C PRO A 70 -23.11 -26.73 -17.56
N SER A 71 -23.01 -27.33 -16.37
CA SER A 71 -23.52 -26.78 -15.12
C SER A 71 -22.55 -25.86 -14.39
N ASP A 72 -21.37 -25.58 -14.98
CA ASP A 72 -20.39 -24.73 -14.36
C ASP A 72 -20.96 -23.31 -14.16
N LEU A 73 -20.86 -22.82 -12.93
CA LEU A 73 -21.19 -21.44 -12.62
C LEU A 73 -20.22 -20.50 -13.38
N PRO A 74 -20.68 -19.29 -13.77
CA PRO A 74 -19.77 -18.26 -14.29
C PRO A 74 -18.61 -18.06 -13.33
N SER A 75 -17.40 -18.42 -13.74
CA SER A 75 -16.21 -18.38 -12.89
C SER A 75 -14.98 -18.69 -13.71
N ARG A 76 -13.80 -18.46 -13.15
CA ARG A 76 -12.52 -18.88 -13.76
C ARG A 76 -11.97 -20.11 -13.06
N GLY A 77 -11.37 -21.01 -13.84
CA GLY A 77 -10.60 -22.14 -13.31
C GLY A 77 -9.18 -21.67 -12.97
N ILE A 78 -8.75 -21.85 -11.73
CA ILE A 78 -7.41 -21.44 -11.29
C ILE A 78 -6.78 -22.56 -10.46
N ILE A 79 -5.52 -22.87 -10.75
CA ILE A 79 -4.70 -23.78 -9.95
C ILE A 79 -3.96 -22.99 -8.88
N CYS A 80 -4.04 -23.44 -7.62
CA CYS A 80 -3.35 -22.84 -6.49
C CYS A 80 -2.62 -23.90 -5.67
N GLY A 81 -1.36 -23.62 -5.32
CA GLY A 81 -0.56 -24.52 -4.46
C GLY A 81 -0.73 -24.27 -2.96
N ALA A 82 -1.40 -23.18 -2.56
CA ALA A 82 -1.60 -22.83 -1.15
C ALA A 82 -2.74 -23.63 -0.52
N HIS A 83 -2.68 -23.78 0.82
CA HIS A 83 -3.67 -24.55 1.58
C HIS A 83 -4.40 -23.74 2.67
N ASN A 84 -4.09 -22.44 2.79
CA ASN A 84 -4.58 -21.52 3.84
C ASN A 84 -5.93 -20.88 3.53
N PHE A 85 -6.70 -21.41 2.56
CA PHE A 85 -8.00 -20.85 2.16
C PHE A 85 -9.03 -21.94 1.90
N GLU A 86 -10.32 -21.57 1.86
CA GLU A 86 -11.45 -22.47 1.68
C GLU A 86 -12.47 -21.90 0.69
N ALA A 87 -13.45 -22.73 0.29
CA ALA A 87 -14.60 -22.27 -0.48
C ALA A 87 -15.39 -21.23 0.33
N GLY A 88 -15.74 -20.12 -0.30
CA GLY A 88 -16.38 -18.96 0.32
C GLY A 88 -15.41 -17.81 0.61
N ASP A 89 -14.11 -18.05 0.70
CA ASP A 89 -13.10 -17.02 0.96
C ASP A 89 -13.02 -16.00 -0.18
N LEU A 90 -12.78 -14.72 0.21
CA LEU A 90 -12.45 -13.64 -0.70
C LEU A 90 -10.93 -13.51 -0.78
N VAL A 91 -10.39 -13.61 -1.99
CA VAL A 91 -8.95 -13.69 -2.26
C VAL A 91 -8.53 -12.67 -3.33
N VAL A 92 -7.23 -12.43 -3.44
CA VAL A 92 -6.67 -11.59 -4.48
C VAL A 92 -6.36 -12.43 -5.72
N VAL A 93 -6.92 -12.04 -6.87
CA VAL A 93 -6.73 -12.74 -8.14
C VAL A 93 -6.11 -11.80 -9.17
N SER A 94 -4.98 -12.20 -9.73
CA SER A 94 -4.42 -11.61 -10.94
C SER A 94 -4.91 -12.38 -12.16
N LEU A 95 -5.50 -11.65 -13.13
CA LEU A 95 -6.03 -12.23 -14.35
C LEU A 95 -5.02 -12.11 -15.50
N PRO A 96 -5.20 -12.86 -16.61
CA PRO A 96 -4.38 -12.70 -17.81
C PRO A 96 -4.32 -11.25 -18.29
N GLY A 97 -3.12 -10.76 -18.55
CA GLY A 97 -2.84 -9.35 -18.86
C GLY A 97 -2.34 -8.52 -17.68
N ALA A 98 -2.41 -9.05 -16.45
CA ALA A 98 -1.72 -8.45 -15.32
C ALA A 98 -0.20 -8.70 -15.40
N VAL A 99 0.57 -7.73 -14.90
CA VAL A 99 2.02 -7.84 -14.73
C VAL A 99 2.33 -7.59 -13.27
N LEU A 100 2.96 -8.56 -12.63
CA LEU A 100 3.35 -8.54 -11.22
C LEU A 100 4.83 -8.13 -11.07
N PRO A 101 5.31 -7.83 -9.85
CA PRO A 101 6.70 -7.48 -9.60
C PRO A 101 7.70 -8.44 -10.25
N GLY A 102 8.78 -7.88 -10.82
CA GLY A 102 9.78 -8.64 -11.58
C GLY A 102 9.34 -8.98 -13.01
N ASP A 103 8.47 -8.16 -13.60
CA ASP A 103 7.96 -8.29 -14.96
C ASP A 103 7.24 -9.64 -15.21
N PHE A 104 6.63 -10.18 -14.15
CA PHE A 104 5.96 -11.45 -14.21
C PHE A 104 4.55 -11.31 -14.83
N ALA A 105 4.47 -11.55 -16.14
CA ALA A 105 3.22 -11.47 -16.88
C ALA A 105 2.31 -12.69 -16.62
N ILE A 106 1.06 -12.41 -16.26
CA ILE A 106 0.03 -13.42 -16.04
C ILE A 106 -0.62 -13.78 -17.37
N ALA A 107 -0.68 -15.07 -17.65
CA ALA A 107 -1.33 -15.64 -18.82
C ALA A 107 -2.03 -16.96 -18.47
N ALA A 108 -3.07 -17.28 -19.22
CA ALA A 108 -3.69 -18.60 -19.10
C ALA A 108 -2.69 -19.71 -19.45
N ARG A 109 -2.54 -20.69 -18.57
CA ARG A 109 -1.55 -21.78 -18.74
C ARG A 109 -2.18 -23.14 -18.45
N LYS A 110 -1.85 -24.12 -19.30
CA LYS A 110 -2.20 -25.51 -19.00
C LYS A 110 -1.21 -26.08 -17.99
N THR A 111 -1.71 -26.46 -16.82
CA THR A 111 -0.90 -27.04 -15.75
C THR A 111 -1.72 -28.08 -14.99
N TYR A 112 -1.12 -29.20 -14.60
CA TYR A 112 -1.75 -30.29 -13.84
C TYR A 112 -3.07 -30.80 -14.44
N GLY A 113 -3.18 -30.81 -15.77
CA GLY A 113 -4.38 -31.30 -16.47
C GLY A 113 -5.48 -30.27 -16.68
N HIS A 114 -5.40 -29.11 -16.07
CA HIS A 114 -6.36 -28.00 -16.16
C HIS A 114 -5.77 -26.78 -16.89
N ILE A 115 -6.64 -25.89 -17.34
CA ILE A 115 -6.25 -24.53 -17.73
C ILE A 115 -6.39 -23.66 -16.47
N SER A 116 -5.26 -23.10 -15.98
CA SER A 116 -5.27 -22.05 -14.96
C SER A 116 -5.37 -20.71 -15.65
N ASP A 117 -6.51 -20.05 -15.50
CA ASP A 117 -6.83 -18.79 -16.18
C ASP A 117 -6.75 -17.61 -15.19
N GLY A 118 -5.58 -17.42 -14.65
CA GLY A 118 -5.23 -16.47 -13.63
C GLY A 118 -4.41 -17.10 -12.51
N MET A 119 -4.14 -16.31 -11.48
CA MET A 119 -3.40 -16.73 -10.30
C MET A 119 -4.00 -16.11 -9.03
N ILE A 120 -4.19 -16.91 -7.98
CA ILE A 120 -4.51 -16.44 -6.64
C ILE A 120 -3.20 -16.05 -5.97
N CYS A 121 -3.07 -14.79 -5.51
CA CYS A 121 -1.80 -14.19 -5.16
C CYS A 121 -1.49 -14.26 -3.66
N SER A 122 -0.20 -14.49 -3.35
CA SER A 122 0.40 -14.28 -2.03
C SER A 122 0.88 -12.83 -1.86
N ALA A 123 1.22 -12.44 -0.63
CA ALA A 123 1.81 -11.13 -0.34
C ALA A 123 3.15 -10.92 -1.07
N ARG A 124 3.98 -11.96 -1.13
CA ARG A 124 5.29 -11.91 -1.80
C ARG A 124 5.17 -11.66 -3.30
N GLU A 125 4.22 -12.32 -3.98
CA GLU A 125 4.03 -12.15 -5.43
C GLU A 125 3.59 -10.74 -5.79
N LEU A 126 2.90 -10.06 -4.89
CA LEU A 126 2.48 -8.67 -5.07
C LEU A 126 3.49 -7.64 -4.54
N GLY A 127 4.62 -8.07 -3.97
CA GLY A 127 5.58 -7.17 -3.34
C GLY A 127 5.05 -6.48 -2.08
N LEU A 128 4.07 -7.09 -1.39
CA LEU A 128 3.47 -6.59 -0.14
C LEU A 128 4.13 -7.15 1.12
N GLY A 129 5.17 -7.94 0.97
CA GLY A 129 5.91 -8.57 2.08
C GLY A 129 6.72 -9.75 1.61
N THR A 130 7.38 -10.44 2.54
CA THR A 130 8.22 -11.62 2.28
C THR A 130 7.50 -12.95 2.49
N ASP A 131 6.29 -12.90 3.07
CA ASP A 131 5.49 -14.08 3.34
C ASP A 131 5.00 -14.74 2.05
N HIS A 132 5.26 -16.04 1.93
CA HIS A 132 4.89 -16.88 0.80
C HIS A 132 4.25 -18.21 1.23
N ASP A 133 3.99 -18.38 2.53
CA ASP A 133 3.42 -19.64 3.05
C ASP A 133 1.94 -19.80 2.77
N GLY A 134 1.31 -18.83 2.09
CA GLY A 134 -0.07 -18.88 1.68
C GLY A 134 -0.47 -17.74 0.76
N ILE A 135 -1.74 -17.74 0.37
CA ILE A 135 -2.34 -16.66 -0.41
C ILE A 135 -2.99 -15.60 0.51
N ILE A 136 -3.25 -14.41 -0.04
CA ILE A 136 -3.99 -13.36 0.68
C ILE A 136 -5.47 -13.71 0.73
N VAL A 137 -5.98 -13.97 1.94
CA VAL A 137 -7.42 -14.03 2.22
C VAL A 137 -7.82 -12.67 2.77
N LEU A 138 -8.52 -11.88 1.95
CA LEU A 138 -8.77 -10.46 2.19
C LEU A 138 -9.37 -10.14 3.57
N PRO A 139 -10.44 -10.82 4.05
CA PRO A 139 -11.01 -10.52 5.37
C PRO A 139 -10.08 -10.83 6.56
N ARG A 140 -9.11 -11.74 6.37
CA ARG A 140 -8.14 -12.09 7.42
C ARG A 140 -7.01 -11.06 7.51
N VAL A 141 -6.59 -10.51 6.35
CA VAL A 141 -5.51 -9.53 6.27
C VAL A 141 -6.02 -8.11 6.53
N TYR A 142 -7.26 -7.82 6.17
CA TYR A 142 -7.91 -6.51 6.29
C TYR A 142 -9.22 -6.59 7.07
N PRO A 143 -9.21 -6.99 8.37
CA PRO A 143 -10.42 -7.22 9.16
C PRO A 143 -11.25 -5.94 9.39
N ASP A 144 -10.60 -4.77 9.36
CA ASP A 144 -11.23 -3.47 9.62
C ASP A 144 -11.64 -2.73 8.32
N ARG A 145 -11.53 -3.38 7.17
CA ARG A 145 -11.89 -2.78 5.86
C ARG A 145 -13.03 -3.55 5.22
N GLU A 146 -13.97 -2.81 4.64
CA GLU A 146 -14.99 -3.40 3.80
C GLU A 146 -14.34 -3.95 2.52
N ILE A 147 -14.49 -5.26 2.29
CA ILE A 147 -13.93 -5.90 1.11
C ILE A 147 -14.88 -5.69 -0.07
N PRO A 148 -14.40 -5.17 -1.21
CA PRO A 148 -15.24 -4.96 -2.39
C PRO A 148 -15.80 -6.28 -2.94
N ALA A 149 -16.84 -6.17 -3.78
CA ALA A 149 -17.48 -7.32 -4.42
C ALA A 149 -16.50 -8.06 -5.37
N PRO A 150 -16.73 -9.35 -5.65
CA PRO A 150 -15.97 -10.10 -6.65
C PRO A 150 -15.91 -9.35 -8.00
N GLY A 151 -14.73 -9.32 -8.62
CA GLY A 151 -14.45 -8.58 -9.86
C GLY A 151 -14.05 -7.12 -9.65
N SER A 152 -14.20 -6.54 -8.45
CA SER A 152 -13.75 -5.18 -8.17
C SER A 152 -12.22 -5.09 -8.24
N ASP A 153 -11.72 -3.98 -8.79
CA ASP A 153 -10.29 -3.67 -8.84
C ASP A 153 -9.68 -3.55 -7.45
N LEU A 154 -8.51 -4.14 -7.26
CA LEU A 154 -7.77 -4.15 -6.01
C LEU A 154 -6.50 -3.29 -6.04
N LEU A 155 -6.10 -2.69 -7.17
CA LEU A 155 -4.86 -1.91 -7.25
C LEU A 155 -4.86 -0.78 -6.23
N ALA A 156 -5.92 0.04 -6.23
CA ALA A 156 -6.06 1.13 -5.26
C ALA A 156 -6.29 0.63 -3.82
N PHE A 157 -7.04 -0.47 -3.66
CA PHE A 157 -7.30 -1.06 -2.34
C PHE A 157 -6.01 -1.55 -1.68
N LEU A 158 -5.07 -2.08 -2.44
CA LEU A 158 -3.80 -2.63 -1.97
C LEU A 158 -2.63 -1.63 -2.05
N GLY A 159 -2.84 -0.42 -2.60
CA GLY A 159 -1.77 0.58 -2.80
C GLY A 159 -0.72 0.14 -3.82
N LEU A 160 -1.10 -0.64 -4.83
CA LEU A 160 -0.17 -1.24 -5.81
C LEU A 160 -0.14 -0.53 -7.16
N GLY A 161 -1.16 0.30 -7.44
CA GLY A 161 -1.31 1.01 -8.71
C GLY A 161 -0.72 2.43 -8.70
N GLU A 162 -0.01 2.83 -7.66
CA GLU A 162 0.55 4.17 -7.53
C GLU A 162 1.97 4.23 -8.09
N GLU A 163 2.24 5.28 -8.86
CA GLU A 163 3.59 5.66 -9.27
C GLU A 163 4.25 6.47 -8.15
N ILE A 164 5.56 6.35 -7.99
CA ILE A 164 6.34 7.14 -7.03
C ILE A 164 7.29 8.05 -7.80
N LEU A 165 7.17 9.35 -7.58
CA LEU A 165 8.10 10.34 -8.07
C LEU A 165 9.19 10.57 -7.03
N GLU A 166 10.42 10.28 -7.38
CA GLU A 166 11.62 10.64 -6.62
C GLU A 166 12.13 12.00 -7.10
N ILE A 167 12.32 12.92 -6.15
CA ILE A 167 12.77 14.29 -6.43
C ILE A 167 14.12 14.58 -5.78
N ASN A 168 14.97 15.32 -6.48
CA ASN A 168 16.21 15.84 -5.95
C ASN A 168 15.93 17.12 -5.15
N VAL A 169 16.24 17.09 -3.86
CA VAL A 169 16.06 18.25 -2.96
C VAL A 169 17.41 18.91 -2.70
N THR A 170 17.58 20.12 -3.19
CA THR A 170 18.81 20.92 -2.98
C THR A 170 18.98 21.35 -1.51
N PRO A 171 20.22 21.59 -1.03
CA PRO A 171 20.50 21.89 0.39
C PRO A 171 19.76 23.10 0.97
N ASP A 172 19.37 24.06 0.14
CA ASP A 172 18.61 25.26 0.54
C ASP A 172 17.11 25.01 0.69
N ARG A 173 16.62 23.80 0.29
CA ARG A 173 15.21 23.44 0.27
C ARG A 173 14.85 22.30 1.23
N GLY A 174 15.54 22.22 2.36
CA GLY A 174 15.34 21.16 3.35
C GLY A 174 13.88 20.94 3.79
N TYR A 175 13.01 21.97 3.73
CA TYR A 175 11.58 21.83 4.01
C TYR A 175 10.84 20.93 3.00
N CYS A 176 11.40 20.69 1.82
CA CYS A 176 10.86 19.80 0.81
C CYS A 176 11.13 18.31 1.08
N PHE A 177 11.84 17.96 2.16
CA PHE A 177 11.89 16.60 2.67
C PHE A 177 10.59 16.16 3.37
N SER A 178 9.55 17.00 3.35
CA SER A 178 8.22 16.67 3.85
C SER A 178 7.15 16.84 2.77
N MET A 179 6.09 16.05 2.84
CA MET A 179 4.92 16.18 1.96
C MET A 179 4.30 17.58 2.05
N ARG A 180 4.34 18.20 3.25
CA ARG A 180 3.91 19.58 3.47
C ARG A 180 4.70 20.58 2.61
N GLY A 181 6.02 20.43 2.56
CA GLY A 181 6.89 21.30 1.76
C GLY A 181 6.67 21.11 0.26
N VAL A 182 6.62 19.87 -0.19
CA VAL A 182 6.34 19.54 -1.61
C VAL A 182 4.96 20.06 -2.05
N ALA A 183 3.93 19.87 -1.22
CA ALA A 183 2.59 20.37 -1.53
C ALA A 183 2.55 21.91 -1.65
N ARG A 184 3.32 22.62 -0.83
CA ARG A 184 3.47 24.07 -0.92
C ARG A 184 4.12 24.48 -2.26
N GLU A 185 5.20 23.82 -2.64
CA GLU A 185 5.86 24.10 -3.92
C GLU A 185 4.99 23.74 -5.13
N PHE A 186 4.24 22.65 -5.05
CA PHE A 186 3.26 22.33 -6.06
C PHE A 186 2.17 23.42 -6.20
N SER A 187 1.70 23.96 -5.08
CA SER A 187 0.77 25.09 -5.07
C SER A 187 1.40 26.34 -5.73
N HIS A 188 2.64 26.65 -5.43
CA HIS A 188 3.36 27.78 -6.06
C HIS A 188 3.49 27.61 -7.57
N SER A 189 3.79 26.40 -8.03
CA SER A 189 3.96 26.08 -9.44
C SER A 189 2.65 26.11 -10.24
N THR A 190 1.58 25.62 -9.66
CA THR A 190 0.32 25.33 -10.40
C THR A 190 -0.82 26.31 -10.09
N GLY A 191 -0.73 27.07 -9.00
CA GLY A 191 -1.83 27.87 -8.47
C GLY A 191 -2.90 27.05 -7.75
N ALA A 192 -2.68 25.74 -7.50
CA ALA A 192 -3.60 24.90 -6.75
C ALA A 192 -3.74 25.40 -5.29
N ALA A 193 -4.92 25.29 -4.73
CA ALA A 193 -5.15 25.66 -3.33
C ALA A 193 -4.32 24.77 -2.39
N PHE A 194 -3.66 25.38 -1.42
CA PHE A 194 -2.91 24.69 -0.38
C PHE A 194 -3.43 25.07 1.00
N THR A 195 -3.92 24.08 1.74
CA THR A 195 -4.31 24.23 3.15
C THR A 195 -3.17 23.70 4.02
N ASP A 196 -2.39 24.61 4.60
CA ASP A 196 -1.23 24.23 5.41
C ASP A 196 -1.66 23.59 6.74
N PRO A 197 -1.43 22.27 6.95
CA PRO A 197 -1.83 21.59 8.17
C PRO A 197 -1.06 22.04 9.41
N GLY A 198 0.08 22.73 9.25
CA GLY A 198 0.90 23.22 10.33
C GLY A 198 0.48 24.58 10.88
N LEU A 199 -0.50 25.24 10.28
CA LEU A 199 -1.02 26.51 10.79
C LEU A 199 -2.06 26.27 11.90
N PRO A 200 -2.03 27.05 13.00
CA PRO A 200 -2.93 26.85 14.13
C PRO A 200 -4.41 26.82 13.76
N GLY A 201 -4.84 27.60 12.77
CA GLY A 201 -6.25 27.62 12.30
C GLY A 201 -6.67 26.37 11.50
N ASN A 202 -5.72 25.55 11.07
CA ASN A 202 -5.97 24.36 10.27
C ASN A 202 -5.73 23.07 11.06
N LEU A 203 -5.32 23.15 12.33
CA LEU A 203 -5.11 21.97 13.16
C LEU A 203 -6.44 21.25 13.42
N VAL A 204 -6.42 19.93 13.21
CA VAL A 204 -7.60 19.05 13.43
C VAL A 204 -7.95 18.92 14.91
N ALA A 205 -6.98 19.09 15.79
CA ALA A 205 -7.17 19.04 17.23
C ALA A 205 -6.49 20.23 17.92
N SER A 206 -7.08 20.67 19.04
CA SER A 206 -6.44 21.69 19.87
C SER A 206 -5.11 21.20 20.44
N VAL A 207 -4.10 22.04 20.45
CA VAL A 207 -2.86 21.75 21.17
C VAL A 207 -3.18 21.80 22.67
N PRO A 208 -2.95 20.74 23.44
CA PRO A 208 -3.19 20.76 24.87
C PRO A 208 -2.29 21.76 25.58
N GLU A 209 -2.85 22.44 26.57
CA GLU A 209 -2.07 23.30 27.45
C GLU A 209 -1.10 22.48 28.30
N ALA A 210 0.00 23.14 28.72
CA ALA A 210 0.95 22.54 29.65
C ALA A 210 0.30 22.29 31.01
N THR A 211 0.56 21.14 31.61
CA THR A 211 0.05 20.76 32.94
C THR A 211 1.16 20.73 33.96
N ALA A 212 0.84 21.00 35.25
CA ALA A 212 1.82 21.02 36.32
C ALA A 212 2.40 19.61 36.65
N ASP A 213 1.69 18.56 36.28
CA ASP A 213 2.07 17.14 36.46
C ASP A 213 2.75 16.54 35.21
N GLY A 214 3.02 17.34 34.19
CA GLY A 214 3.76 16.94 33.00
C GLY A 214 5.25 16.65 33.29
N PHE A 215 5.93 16.03 32.33
CA PHE A 215 7.36 15.83 32.43
C PHE A 215 8.08 17.18 32.42
N ARG A 216 8.86 17.47 33.47
CA ARG A 216 9.58 18.75 33.59
C ARG A 216 10.69 18.82 32.52
N VAL A 217 10.67 19.87 31.72
CA VAL A 217 11.71 20.20 30.76
C VAL A 217 12.39 21.50 31.18
N GLU A 218 13.69 21.53 31.16
CA GLU A 218 14.50 22.72 31.37
C GLU A 218 15.41 22.91 30.15
N VAL A 219 15.24 24.02 29.44
CA VAL A 219 16.07 24.36 28.29
C VAL A 219 17.22 25.26 28.78
N ARG A 220 18.46 24.77 28.57
CA ARG A 220 19.67 25.52 28.89
C ARG A 220 20.54 25.62 27.64
N ASP A 221 20.73 26.81 27.13
CA ASP A 221 21.65 27.09 26.04
C ASP A 221 22.73 28.05 26.54
N GLU A 222 23.93 27.51 26.75
CA GLU A 222 25.09 28.29 27.24
C GLU A 222 25.91 28.91 26.11
N ALA A 223 25.57 28.60 24.84
CA ALA A 223 26.29 29.07 23.67
C ALA A 223 25.34 29.47 22.52
N PRO A 224 24.46 30.45 22.72
CA PRO A 224 23.51 30.86 21.70
C PRO A 224 24.24 31.44 20.47
N ILE A 225 23.75 31.09 19.26
CA ILE A 225 24.32 31.56 17.99
C ILE A 225 23.75 32.96 17.67
N ASN A 226 24.59 33.92 17.60
CA ASN A 226 24.21 35.33 17.39
C ASN A 226 23.12 35.82 18.38
N GLY A 227 23.16 35.33 19.62
CA GLY A 227 22.17 35.68 20.65
C GLY A 227 20.84 34.91 20.55
N ASN A 228 20.69 34.04 19.59
CA ASN A 228 19.51 33.19 19.44
C ASN A 228 19.78 31.80 20.01
N VAL A 229 18.90 31.33 20.89
CA VAL A 229 18.97 29.98 21.44
C VAL A 229 18.66 28.94 20.34
N GLY A 230 19.34 27.81 20.37
CA GLY A 230 19.16 26.73 19.39
C GLY A 230 17.83 25.98 19.55
N CYS A 231 17.29 25.94 20.78
CA CYS A 231 15.97 25.40 21.07
C CYS A 231 15.22 26.38 21.98
N ASP A 232 14.23 27.06 21.46
CA ASP A 232 13.38 28.01 22.19
C ASP A 232 12.08 27.39 22.68
N ARG A 233 11.71 26.18 22.16
CA ARG A 233 10.50 25.48 22.52
C ARG A 233 10.71 23.96 22.48
N PHE A 234 10.46 23.30 23.61
CA PHE A 234 10.51 21.86 23.71
C PHE A 234 9.25 21.35 24.46
N VAL A 235 8.46 20.55 23.79
CA VAL A 235 7.19 20.05 24.32
C VAL A 235 7.28 18.54 24.55
N THR A 236 6.90 18.09 25.73
CA THR A 236 6.87 16.67 26.09
C THR A 236 5.46 16.24 26.47
N ARG A 237 5.15 14.98 26.23
CA ARG A 237 3.92 14.35 26.67
C ARG A 237 4.21 12.94 27.20
N ILE A 238 3.59 12.57 28.31
CA ILE A 238 3.64 11.20 28.82
C ILE A 238 2.47 10.43 28.24
N VAL A 239 2.75 9.37 27.50
CA VAL A 239 1.76 8.40 27.03
C VAL A 239 1.90 7.13 27.85
N ARG A 240 0.80 6.65 28.42
CA ARG A 240 0.76 5.45 29.28
C ARG A 240 -0.09 4.36 28.64
N GLY A 241 0.15 3.09 29.00
CA GLY A 241 -0.61 1.96 28.50
C GLY A 241 -0.32 1.63 27.02
N VAL A 242 0.88 2.00 26.55
CA VAL A 242 1.32 1.63 25.19
C VAL A 242 1.61 0.15 25.13
N ASP A 243 1.03 -0.56 24.17
CA ASP A 243 1.43 -1.92 23.81
C ASP A 243 2.61 -1.84 22.82
N PRO A 244 3.84 -2.22 23.24
CA PRO A 244 5.01 -2.16 22.39
C PRO A 244 4.98 -3.22 21.25
N THR A 245 4.07 -4.18 21.33
CA THR A 245 3.92 -5.26 20.34
C THR A 245 2.79 -4.99 19.34
N ALA A 246 2.04 -3.89 19.52
CA ALA A 246 0.98 -3.52 18.59
C ALA A 246 1.53 -3.32 17.17
N PRO A 247 0.92 -3.92 16.15
CA PRO A 247 1.38 -3.77 14.77
C PRO A 247 1.14 -2.34 14.28
N THR A 248 2.03 -1.87 13.43
CA THR A 248 1.81 -0.62 12.69
C THR A 248 0.61 -0.78 11.76
N PRO A 249 -0.34 0.18 11.74
CA PRO A 249 -1.46 0.13 10.81
C PRO A 249 -0.98 0.02 9.36
N ARG A 250 -1.62 -0.86 8.58
CA ARG A 250 -1.19 -1.18 7.22
C ARG A 250 -1.05 0.06 6.32
N TRP A 251 -2.00 0.99 6.39
CA TRP A 251 -1.94 2.24 5.63
C TRP A 251 -0.70 3.09 5.92
N MET A 252 -0.19 3.05 7.16
CA MET A 252 1.04 3.77 7.55
C MET A 252 2.27 3.05 7.00
N VAL A 253 2.30 1.71 7.08
CA VAL A 253 3.37 0.90 6.47
C VAL A 253 3.48 1.19 4.97
N GLU A 254 2.37 1.15 4.25
CA GLU A 254 2.32 1.41 2.80
C GLU A 254 2.88 2.79 2.44
N ARG A 255 2.54 3.84 3.19
CA ARG A 255 3.06 5.19 2.96
C ARG A 255 4.54 5.34 3.27
N LEU A 256 5.01 4.70 4.36
CA LEU A 256 6.43 4.70 4.71
C LEU A 256 7.25 3.97 3.65
N GLU A 257 6.80 2.80 3.21
CA GLU A 257 7.46 2.03 2.16
C GLU A 257 7.48 2.77 0.82
N ALA A 258 6.39 3.44 0.45
CA ALA A 258 6.32 4.30 -0.74
C ALA A 258 7.33 5.46 -0.67
N ALA A 259 7.59 5.99 0.52
CA ALA A 259 8.62 7.02 0.75
C ALA A 259 10.04 6.45 0.93
N GLY A 260 10.26 5.15 0.65
CA GLY A 260 11.56 4.50 0.77
C GLY A 260 11.97 4.15 2.21
N MET A 261 11.06 4.28 3.17
CA MET A 261 11.32 3.97 4.57
C MET A 261 10.85 2.55 4.92
N ARG A 262 11.64 1.83 5.68
CA ARG A 262 11.27 0.50 6.17
C ARG A 262 10.46 0.62 7.46
N SER A 263 9.30 -0.03 7.52
CA SER A 263 8.54 -0.20 8.77
C SER A 263 9.30 -1.09 9.75
N LEU A 264 9.37 -0.69 11.01
CA LEU A 264 10.14 -1.37 12.06
C LEU A 264 9.27 -1.73 13.28
N SER A 265 8.59 -0.75 13.84
CA SER A 265 7.66 -0.90 14.97
C SER A 265 6.77 0.33 15.05
N LEU A 266 5.58 0.18 15.63
CA LEU A 266 4.60 1.27 15.71
C LEU A 266 5.19 2.58 16.25
N ALA A 267 6.00 2.54 17.32
CA ALA A 267 6.58 3.74 17.90
C ALA A 267 7.56 4.45 16.96
N ILE A 268 8.41 3.69 16.24
CA ILE A 268 9.36 4.22 15.27
C ILE A 268 8.62 4.70 14.02
N ASP A 269 7.64 3.94 13.57
CA ASP A 269 6.88 4.24 12.35
C ASP A 269 6.05 5.52 12.51
N VAL A 270 5.48 5.77 13.69
CA VAL A 270 4.80 7.04 14.01
C VAL A 270 5.76 8.22 13.89
N THR A 271 6.98 8.11 14.42
CA THR A 271 7.96 9.22 14.32
C THR A 271 8.40 9.45 12.87
N ASN A 272 8.64 8.38 12.13
CA ASN A 272 9.00 8.46 10.71
C ASN A 272 7.85 9.05 9.88
N TYR A 273 6.61 8.63 10.13
CA TYR A 273 5.45 9.15 9.42
C TYR A 273 5.21 10.65 9.67
N VAL A 274 5.48 11.13 10.88
CA VAL A 274 5.35 12.58 11.21
C VAL A 274 6.42 13.41 10.51
N MET A 275 7.57 12.83 10.14
CA MET A 275 8.60 13.54 9.36
C MET A 275 8.22 13.70 7.89
N LEU A 276 7.43 12.76 7.32
CA LEU A 276 6.92 12.84 5.95
C LEU A 276 5.90 13.97 5.78
#